data_b235d878d13eb3e067c724b3d797f089
#
_entry.id   b235d878d13eb3e067c724b3d797f089
#
_cell.length_a   1.000
_cell.length_b   1.000
_cell.length_c   1.000
_cell.angle_alpha   90.00
_cell.angle_beta   90.00
_cell.angle_gamma   90.00
#
_symmetry.space_group_name_H-M   'P 1'
#
loop_
_entity.id
_entity.type
_entity.pdbx_description
1 polymer ?
#
loop_
_entity_poly.entity_id
_entity_poly.type
_entity_poly.pdbx_seq_one_letter_code
_entity_poly.pdbx_strand_id
1 'polypeptide(L)'
;RKAIDAPNACPACNGSVEIEGAFIRCVDVHCDARMGRSILYYCRALEMDGVGEKLVDQLLADGLINGIAGLYELDEAKLLSLERMGQKSVTNVLKEIDKTRSMTFSKFLQALGLPGIGPELAFSIAVHFQQPIKMMKWVRESYDEPERLQELTALEGVGDIVALQLRDGINLRSQAIGALLSHLTIQAEQEQTDQGPFVGMTFCVTGTLSEPRKSIQSRIKAAGGKVVGSVSGNLSVLVAGENAGSKLAKAESLGVTVWSEDLFNQQLLDETVAKESTDKGSSEQPTLFDYSNK
;
A
#
# COMPACT_ATOMS: atom_id res chain seq x y z
N ARG A 1 32.30 13.73 -25.07
CA ARG A 1 31.40 12.58 -24.76
C ARG A 1 30.73 12.20 -26.07
N LYS A 2 30.90 10.92 -26.52
CA LYS A 2 30.12 10.43 -27.67
C LYS A 2 28.66 10.29 -27.22
N ALA A 3 27.73 10.81 -27.99
CA ALA A 3 26.32 10.52 -27.80
C ALA A 3 26.11 9.01 -28.02
N ILE A 4 25.43 8.37 -27.12
CA ILE A 4 25.02 6.96 -27.27
C ILE A 4 23.68 7.01 -27.98
N ASP A 5 23.59 6.39 -29.17
CA ASP A 5 22.35 6.30 -29.91
C ASP A 5 21.35 5.45 -29.12
N ALA A 6 20.12 5.93 -29.07
CA ALA A 6 19.02 5.20 -28.45
C ALA A 6 18.78 3.89 -29.23
N PRO A 7 18.58 2.74 -28.54
CA PRO A 7 18.26 1.49 -29.25
C PRO A 7 16.89 1.60 -29.95
N ASN A 8 16.83 1.14 -31.18
CA ASN A 8 15.58 1.12 -32.01
C ASN A 8 14.67 -0.08 -31.65
N ALA A 9 15.21 -1.07 -30.93
CA ALA A 9 14.49 -2.26 -30.50
C ALA A 9 14.97 -2.69 -29.09
N CYS A 10 14.13 -3.45 -28.42
CA CYS A 10 14.47 -4.00 -27.10
C CYS A 10 15.63 -5.00 -27.21
N PRO A 11 16.71 -4.82 -26.43
CA PRO A 11 17.85 -5.74 -26.50
C PRO A 11 17.54 -7.15 -25.97
N ALA A 12 16.46 -7.33 -25.18
CA ALA A 12 16.09 -8.63 -24.62
C ALA A 12 15.15 -9.44 -25.52
N CYS A 13 14.12 -8.81 -26.12
CA CYS A 13 13.11 -9.50 -26.93
C CYS A 13 13.05 -9.04 -28.38
N ASN A 14 13.88 -8.08 -28.78
CA ASN A 14 13.87 -7.44 -30.10
C ASN A 14 12.52 -6.76 -30.51
N GLY A 15 11.60 -6.61 -29.53
CA GLY A 15 10.32 -5.92 -29.72
C GLY A 15 10.48 -4.40 -29.77
N SER A 16 9.41 -3.71 -30.13
CA SER A 16 9.37 -2.24 -30.23
C SER A 16 9.66 -1.57 -28.88
N VAL A 17 10.24 -0.38 -28.94
CA VAL A 17 10.51 0.46 -27.78
C VAL A 17 9.83 1.82 -27.94
N GLU A 18 9.40 2.40 -26.85
CA GLU A 18 8.89 3.77 -26.76
C GLU A 18 9.82 4.64 -25.92
N ILE A 19 9.94 5.90 -26.33
CA ILE A 19 10.73 6.91 -25.62
C ILE A 19 9.77 7.73 -24.77
N GLU A 20 9.94 7.63 -23.44
CA GLU A 20 9.17 8.37 -22.45
C GLU A 20 10.11 9.29 -21.67
N GLY A 21 10.24 10.53 -22.11
CA GLY A 21 11.19 11.49 -21.55
C GLY A 21 12.64 11.01 -21.69
N ALA A 22 13.31 10.75 -20.57
CA ALA A 22 14.68 10.23 -20.53
C ALA A 22 14.78 8.69 -20.56
N PHE A 23 13.67 7.99 -20.62
CA PHE A 23 13.60 6.53 -20.53
C PHE A 23 13.18 5.92 -21.85
N ILE A 24 13.77 4.75 -22.15
CA ILE A 24 13.39 3.92 -23.27
C ILE A 24 12.79 2.65 -22.69
N ARG A 25 11.54 2.36 -23.05
CA ARG A 25 10.77 1.24 -22.52
C ARG A 25 10.37 0.27 -23.62
N CYS A 26 10.54 -1.01 -23.35
CA CYS A 26 9.98 -2.04 -24.22
C CYS A 26 8.45 -2.03 -24.09
N VAL A 27 7.74 -2.06 -25.21
CA VAL A 27 6.26 -2.10 -25.25
C VAL A 27 5.72 -3.52 -25.18
N ASP A 28 6.54 -4.52 -25.49
CA ASP A 28 6.12 -5.93 -25.45
C ASP A 28 5.83 -6.38 -24.02
N VAL A 29 4.58 -6.78 -23.78
CA VAL A 29 4.11 -7.27 -22.47
C VAL A 29 4.67 -8.65 -22.11
N HIS A 30 5.13 -9.42 -23.12
CA HIS A 30 5.72 -10.75 -22.92
C HIS A 30 7.25 -10.72 -22.84
N CYS A 31 7.86 -9.54 -22.86
CA CYS A 31 9.30 -9.41 -22.72
C CYS A 31 9.77 -9.90 -21.32
N ASP A 32 10.65 -10.91 -21.29
CA ASP A 32 11.17 -11.49 -20.05
C ASP A 32 11.87 -10.47 -19.15
N ALA A 33 12.65 -9.56 -19.75
CA ALA A 33 13.32 -8.50 -19.00
C ALA A 33 12.31 -7.52 -18.37
N ARG A 34 11.19 -7.25 -19.02
CA ARG A 34 10.11 -6.44 -18.47
C ARG A 34 9.36 -7.18 -17.38
N MET A 35 9.12 -8.46 -17.59
CA MET A 35 8.48 -9.34 -16.60
C MET A 35 9.35 -9.46 -15.35
N GLY A 36 10.64 -9.74 -15.48
CA GLY A 36 11.57 -9.81 -14.36
C GLY A 36 11.60 -8.52 -13.53
N ARG A 37 11.60 -7.36 -14.20
CA ARG A 37 11.51 -6.07 -13.51
C ARG A 37 10.19 -5.84 -12.78
N SER A 38 9.08 -6.28 -13.34
CA SER A 38 7.76 -6.20 -12.69
C SER A 38 7.70 -7.07 -11.44
N ILE A 39 8.24 -8.30 -11.51
CA ILE A 39 8.33 -9.21 -10.37
C ILE A 39 9.23 -8.61 -9.28
N LEU A 40 10.40 -8.09 -9.64
CA LEU A 40 11.31 -7.45 -8.68
C LEU A 40 10.70 -6.22 -8.02
N TYR A 41 9.98 -5.40 -8.78
CA TYR A 41 9.26 -4.26 -8.23
C TYR A 41 8.21 -4.71 -7.20
N TYR A 42 7.42 -5.72 -7.55
CA TYR A 42 6.41 -6.30 -6.66
C TYR A 42 7.03 -6.82 -5.36
N CYS A 43 8.10 -7.61 -5.45
CA CYS A 43 8.81 -8.13 -4.29
C CYS A 43 9.37 -7.03 -3.40
N ARG A 44 9.96 -5.98 -3.99
CA ARG A 44 10.49 -4.81 -3.25
C ARG A 44 9.38 -4.00 -2.58
N ALA A 45 8.28 -3.77 -3.29
CA ALA A 45 7.12 -3.05 -2.76
C ALA A 45 6.49 -3.78 -1.55
N LEU A 46 6.55 -5.11 -1.53
CA LEU A 46 6.08 -5.95 -0.43
C LEU A 46 7.17 -6.30 0.59
N GLU A 47 8.38 -5.79 0.41
CA GLU A 47 9.51 -6.02 1.34
C GLU A 47 9.83 -7.52 1.51
N MET A 48 9.77 -8.30 0.42
CA MET A 48 10.10 -9.74 0.43
C MET A 48 11.61 -9.95 0.50
N ASP A 49 12.13 -10.24 1.68
CA ASP A 49 13.55 -10.49 1.87
C ASP A 49 13.98 -11.81 1.21
N GLY A 50 15.15 -11.78 0.57
CA GLY A 50 15.72 -12.96 -0.12
C GLY A 50 15.19 -13.20 -1.54
N VAL A 51 14.16 -12.46 -2.00
CA VAL A 51 13.69 -12.51 -3.39
C VAL A 51 14.33 -11.36 -4.19
N GLY A 52 15.59 -11.53 -4.55
CA GLY A 52 16.38 -10.57 -5.31
C GLY A 52 16.48 -10.88 -6.81
N GLU A 53 17.18 -10.01 -7.55
CA GLU A 53 17.33 -10.09 -9.01
C GLU A 53 17.84 -11.47 -9.47
N LYS A 54 18.89 -12.00 -8.82
CA LYS A 54 19.46 -13.31 -9.18
C LYS A 54 18.47 -14.46 -9.05
N LEU A 55 17.63 -14.45 -8.00
CA LEU A 55 16.64 -15.50 -7.82
C LEU A 55 15.53 -15.36 -8.86
N VAL A 56 15.04 -14.14 -9.11
CA VAL A 56 14.01 -13.90 -10.12
C VAL A 56 14.49 -14.31 -11.51
N ASP A 57 15.74 -13.97 -11.86
CA ASP A 57 16.34 -14.36 -13.16
C ASP A 57 16.44 -15.89 -13.30
N GLN A 58 16.86 -16.63 -12.27
CA GLN A 58 16.87 -18.10 -12.28
C GLN A 58 15.47 -18.68 -12.42
N LEU A 59 14.49 -18.18 -11.64
CA LEU A 59 13.12 -18.66 -11.69
C LEU A 59 12.48 -18.48 -13.08
N LEU A 60 12.78 -17.39 -13.76
CA LEU A 60 12.32 -17.13 -15.13
C LEU A 60 13.07 -17.99 -16.14
N ALA A 61 14.40 -18.10 -16.02
CA ALA A 61 15.24 -18.90 -16.94
C ALA A 61 14.89 -20.39 -16.90
N ASP A 62 14.58 -20.93 -15.72
CA ASP A 62 14.20 -22.33 -15.52
C ASP A 62 12.68 -22.56 -15.77
N GLY A 63 11.94 -21.51 -16.15
CA GLY A 63 10.50 -21.58 -16.44
C GLY A 63 9.63 -21.94 -15.22
N LEU A 64 10.15 -21.72 -14.00
CA LEU A 64 9.42 -21.99 -12.76
C LEU A 64 8.35 -20.97 -12.45
N ILE A 65 8.50 -19.76 -12.98
CA ILE A 65 7.51 -18.69 -12.94
C ILE A 65 7.41 -18.02 -14.32
N ASN A 66 6.21 -17.52 -14.64
CA ASN A 66 5.92 -16.74 -15.85
C ASN A 66 5.21 -15.42 -15.54
N GLY A 67 5.29 -14.95 -14.31
CA GLY A 67 4.67 -13.73 -13.82
C GLY A 67 4.64 -13.69 -12.30
N ILE A 68 4.06 -12.62 -11.74
CA ILE A 68 3.99 -12.41 -10.29
C ILE A 68 3.21 -13.52 -9.59
N ALA A 69 2.11 -14.00 -10.18
CA ALA A 69 1.30 -15.07 -9.60
C ALA A 69 2.09 -16.36 -9.37
N GLY A 70 3.04 -16.68 -10.28
CA GLY A 70 3.91 -17.85 -10.15
C GLY A 70 4.77 -17.88 -8.88
N LEU A 71 5.03 -16.71 -8.25
CA LEU A 71 5.72 -16.68 -6.96
C LEU A 71 4.94 -17.45 -5.88
N TYR A 72 3.62 -17.38 -5.91
CA TYR A 72 2.73 -18.03 -4.93
C TYR A 72 2.46 -19.51 -5.23
N GLU A 73 2.96 -20.00 -6.37
CA GLU A 73 2.92 -21.41 -6.80
C GLU A 73 4.24 -22.15 -6.57
N LEU A 74 5.26 -21.43 -6.04
CA LEU A 74 6.55 -22.01 -5.68
C LEU A 74 6.40 -22.91 -4.46
N ASP A 75 7.07 -24.06 -4.53
CA ASP A 75 7.22 -25.02 -3.45
C ASP A 75 8.69 -25.27 -3.13
N GLU A 76 8.90 -26.05 -2.08
CA GLU A 76 10.26 -26.41 -1.64
C GLU A 76 11.05 -27.17 -2.70
N ALA A 77 10.41 -28.09 -3.44
CA ALA A 77 11.07 -28.91 -4.44
C ALA A 77 11.56 -28.08 -5.63
N LYS A 78 10.72 -27.15 -6.11
CA LYS A 78 11.07 -26.19 -7.18
C LYS A 78 12.26 -25.32 -6.77
N LEU A 79 12.23 -24.76 -5.57
CA LEU A 79 13.31 -23.89 -5.11
C LEU A 79 14.62 -24.64 -4.84
N LEU A 80 14.56 -25.88 -4.34
CA LEU A 80 15.76 -26.73 -4.14
C LEU A 80 16.41 -27.16 -5.45
N SER A 81 15.69 -27.17 -6.57
CA SER A 81 16.25 -27.48 -7.89
C SER A 81 17.14 -26.37 -8.44
N LEU A 82 17.09 -25.15 -7.89
CA LEU A 82 17.89 -24.02 -8.33
C LEU A 82 19.34 -24.12 -7.83
N GLU A 83 20.27 -23.62 -8.64
CA GLU A 83 21.68 -23.54 -8.25
C GLU A 83 21.87 -22.70 -6.98
N ARG A 84 22.70 -23.20 -6.05
CA ARG A 84 23.08 -22.51 -4.80
C ARG A 84 21.92 -22.20 -3.86
N MET A 85 20.79 -22.89 -4.02
CA MET A 85 19.63 -22.75 -3.17
C MET A 85 19.62 -23.89 -2.11
N GLY A 86 20.04 -23.57 -0.89
CA GLY A 86 20.03 -24.51 0.24
C GLY A 86 18.74 -24.41 1.06
N GLN A 87 18.46 -25.45 1.85
CA GLN A 87 17.27 -25.60 2.68
C GLN A 87 16.87 -24.34 3.46
N LYS A 88 17.83 -23.70 4.13
CA LYS A 88 17.59 -22.48 4.91
C LYS A 88 17.11 -21.31 4.04
N SER A 89 17.69 -21.15 2.86
CA SER A 89 17.29 -20.09 1.91
C SER A 89 15.89 -20.33 1.38
N VAL A 90 15.57 -21.59 1.01
CA VAL A 90 14.26 -22.01 0.56
C VAL A 90 13.19 -21.70 1.61
N THR A 91 13.41 -22.14 2.86
CA THR A 91 12.49 -21.88 3.97
C THR A 91 12.25 -20.37 4.17
N ASN A 92 13.30 -19.56 4.09
CA ASN A 92 13.19 -18.11 4.25
C ASN A 92 12.37 -17.48 3.09
N VAL A 93 12.68 -17.84 1.84
CA VAL A 93 11.97 -17.33 0.66
C VAL A 93 10.48 -17.68 0.72
N LEU A 94 10.13 -18.94 0.99
CA LEU A 94 8.73 -19.36 1.11
C LEU A 94 8.00 -18.61 2.23
N LYS A 95 8.64 -18.42 3.38
CA LYS A 95 8.09 -17.65 4.49
C LYS A 95 7.83 -16.20 4.12
N GLU A 96 8.74 -15.56 3.37
CA GLU A 96 8.55 -14.17 2.93
C GLU A 96 7.40 -14.06 1.91
N ILE A 97 7.29 -15.01 0.97
CA ILE A 97 6.17 -15.09 0.04
C ILE A 97 4.84 -15.27 0.81
N ASP A 98 4.78 -16.19 1.76
CA ASP A 98 3.57 -16.47 2.53
C ASP A 98 3.09 -15.28 3.35
N LYS A 99 3.98 -14.48 3.91
CA LYS A 99 3.63 -13.23 4.62
C LYS A 99 2.83 -12.25 3.75
N THR A 100 3.01 -12.31 2.44
CA THR A 100 2.38 -11.39 1.50
C THR A 100 1.07 -11.92 0.90
N ARG A 101 0.61 -13.12 1.31
CA ARG A 101 -0.70 -13.65 0.88
C ARG A 101 -1.90 -12.85 1.42
N SER A 102 -1.70 -12.07 2.46
CA SER A 102 -2.72 -11.17 2.99
C SER A 102 -2.18 -9.75 3.07
N MET A 103 -2.87 -8.81 2.43
CA MET A 103 -2.49 -7.39 2.43
C MET A 103 -3.70 -6.49 2.22
N THR A 104 -3.54 -5.20 2.50
CA THR A 104 -4.58 -4.20 2.22
C THR A 104 -4.66 -3.91 0.72
N PHE A 105 -5.80 -3.40 0.27
CA PHE A 105 -6.01 -3.10 -1.15
C PHE A 105 -5.07 -2.00 -1.66
N SER A 106 -4.78 -0.99 -0.86
CA SER A 106 -3.82 0.06 -1.22
C SER A 106 -2.40 -0.50 -1.40
N LYS A 107 -1.97 -1.42 -0.52
CA LYS A 107 -0.67 -2.08 -0.63
C LYS A 107 -0.58 -2.94 -1.89
N PHE A 108 -1.67 -3.64 -2.23
CA PHE A 108 -1.78 -4.39 -3.48
C PHE A 108 -1.63 -3.48 -4.71
N LEU A 109 -2.36 -2.35 -4.76
CA LEU A 109 -2.25 -1.37 -5.86
C LEU A 109 -0.83 -0.82 -6.01
N GLN A 110 -0.17 -0.48 -4.90
CA GLN A 110 1.22 -0.04 -4.91
C GLN A 110 2.15 -1.11 -5.48
N ALA A 111 1.96 -2.37 -5.07
CA ALA A 111 2.78 -3.49 -5.52
C ALA A 111 2.62 -3.79 -7.01
N LEU A 112 1.48 -3.48 -7.63
CA LEU A 112 1.28 -3.59 -9.08
C LEU A 112 2.13 -2.62 -9.90
N GLY A 113 2.68 -1.56 -9.30
CA GLY A 113 3.56 -0.60 -9.96
C GLY A 113 2.91 0.13 -11.13
N LEU A 114 1.67 0.57 -10.96
CA LEU A 114 0.95 1.35 -11.96
C LEU A 114 1.57 2.75 -12.08
N PRO A 115 1.85 3.24 -13.29
CA PRO A 115 2.37 4.59 -13.50
C PRO A 115 1.46 5.64 -12.87
N GLY A 116 2.05 6.63 -12.19
CA GLY A 116 1.30 7.73 -11.58
C GLY A 116 0.57 7.38 -10.27
N ILE A 117 0.53 6.11 -9.87
CA ILE A 117 -0.16 5.67 -8.65
C ILE A 117 0.84 5.52 -7.50
N GLY A 118 1.00 6.59 -6.73
CA GLY A 118 1.78 6.58 -5.47
C GLY A 118 0.96 6.07 -4.28
N PRO A 119 1.58 6.00 -3.08
CA PRO A 119 0.92 5.46 -1.89
C PRO A 119 -0.40 6.16 -1.52
N GLU A 120 -0.45 7.48 -1.63
CA GLU A 120 -1.66 8.26 -1.28
C GLU A 120 -2.80 8.01 -2.27
N LEU A 121 -2.50 8.03 -3.59
CA LEU A 121 -3.51 7.72 -4.60
C LEU A 121 -3.97 6.26 -4.54
N ALA A 122 -3.05 5.32 -4.28
CA ALA A 122 -3.40 3.92 -4.08
C ALA A 122 -4.37 3.76 -2.90
N PHE A 123 -4.19 4.51 -1.82
CA PHE A 123 -5.10 4.52 -0.68
C PHE A 123 -6.47 5.08 -1.06
N SER A 124 -6.54 6.28 -1.68
CA SER A 124 -7.80 6.90 -2.10
C SER A 124 -8.60 6.01 -3.07
N ILE A 125 -7.91 5.39 -4.04
CA ILE A 125 -8.51 4.44 -4.98
C ILE A 125 -9.00 3.19 -4.26
N ALA A 126 -8.25 2.66 -3.30
CA ALA A 126 -8.62 1.48 -2.53
C ALA A 126 -9.83 1.74 -1.62
N VAL A 127 -9.93 2.93 -1.01
CA VAL A 127 -11.10 3.38 -0.25
C VAL A 127 -12.31 3.52 -1.15
N HIS A 128 -12.16 4.09 -2.35
CA HIS A 128 -13.27 4.27 -3.30
C HIS A 128 -13.86 2.94 -3.76
N PHE A 129 -13.02 2.01 -4.22
CA PHE A 129 -13.50 0.73 -4.75
C PHE A 129 -13.75 -0.34 -3.69
N GLN A 130 -13.10 -0.27 -2.53
CA GLN A 130 -13.14 -1.22 -1.42
C GLN A 130 -12.60 -2.63 -1.76
N GLN A 131 -12.72 -3.08 -3.00
CA GLN A 131 -12.33 -4.42 -3.43
C GLN A 131 -11.73 -4.40 -4.84
N PRO A 132 -10.69 -5.20 -5.12
CA PRO A 132 -10.09 -5.29 -6.46
C PRO A 132 -11.10 -5.70 -7.55
N ILE A 133 -12.02 -6.60 -7.22
CA ILE A 133 -13.01 -7.09 -8.19
C ILE A 133 -13.97 -5.98 -8.64
N LYS A 134 -14.35 -5.07 -7.74
CA LYS A 134 -15.18 -3.91 -8.08
C LYS A 134 -14.44 -2.94 -9.00
N MET A 135 -13.16 -2.70 -8.71
CA MET A 135 -12.29 -1.89 -9.58
C MET A 135 -12.14 -2.52 -10.97
N MET A 136 -11.88 -3.82 -11.07
CA MET A 136 -11.76 -4.50 -12.36
C MET A 136 -13.07 -4.48 -13.16
N LYS A 137 -14.20 -4.59 -12.49
CA LYS A 137 -15.54 -4.43 -13.10
C LYS A 137 -15.71 -3.02 -13.64
N TRP A 138 -15.43 -2.00 -12.83
CA TRP A 138 -15.49 -0.59 -13.20
C TRP A 138 -14.58 -0.29 -14.41
N VAL A 139 -13.36 -0.80 -14.41
CA VAL A 139 -12.42 -0.65 -15.53
C VAL A 139 -13.04 -1.16 -16.84
N ARG A 140 -13.63 -2.34 -16.82
CA ARG A 140 -14.28 -2.91 -18.02
C ARG A 140 -15.45 -2.06 -18.50
N GLU A 141 -16.32 -1.63 -17.58
CA GLU A 141 -17.51 -0.84 -17.88
C GLU A 141 -17.14 0.58 -18.38
N SER A 142 -16.02 1.14 -17.93
CA SER A 142 -15.56 2.48 -18.32
C SER A 142 -15.08 2.60 -19.78
N TYR A 143 -14.91 1.48 -20.48
CA TYR A 143 -14.67 1.50 -21.95
C TYR A 143 -15.96 1.69 -22.75
N ASP A 144 -17.09 1.22 -22.23
CA ASP A 144 -18.41 1.36 -22.82
C ASP A 144 -19.06 2.69 -22.39
N GLU A 145 -18.73 3.18 -21.19
CA GLU A 145 -19.25 4.39 -20.56
C GLU A 145 -18.11 5.35 -20.15
N PRO A 146 -17.54 6.13 -21.10
CA PRO A 146 -16.38 7.01 -20.81
C PRO A 146 -16.62 8.04 -19.69
N GLU A 147 -17.86 8.43 -19.44
CA GLU A 147 -18.24 9.36 -18.39
C GLU A 147 -17.89 8.86 -17.00
N ARG A 148 -17.74 7.54 -16.83
CA ARG A 148 -17.31 6.93 -15.56
C ARG A 148 -15.92 7.35 -15.12
N LEU A 149 -15.07 7.82 -16.02
CA LEU A 149 -13.77 8.39 -15.65
C LEU A 149 -13.93 9.59 -14.69
N GLN A 150 -15.06 10.32 -14.78
CA GLN A 150 -15.36 11.43 -13.88
C GLN A 150 -15.53 10.97 -12.41
N GLU A 151 -15.93 9.71 -12.17
CA GLU A 151 -16.00 9.15 -10.83
C GLU A 151 -14.63 9.16 -10.15
N LEU A 152 -13.56 8.86 -10.91
CA LEU A 152 -12.20 8.88 -10.38
C LEU A 152 -11.62 10.28 -10.28
N THR A 153 -11.92 11.16 -11.24
CA THR A 153 -11.38 12.54 -11.21
C THR A 153 -12.00 13.37 -10.08
N ALA A 154 -13.07 12.90 -9.45
CA ALA A 154 -13.60 13.47 -8.22
C ALA A 154 -12.74 13.18 -6.98
N LEU A 155 -11.82 12.19 -7.06
CA LEU A 155 -10.89 11.89 -5.99
C LEU A 155 -9.74 12.91 -5.96
N GLU A 156 -9.38 13.38 -4.78
CA GLU A 156 -8.27 14.33 -4.62
C GLU A 156 -6.96 13.76 -5.19
N GLY A 157 -6.30 14.52 -6.05
CA GLY A 157 -5.05 14.14 -6.69
C GLY A 157 -5.21 13.26 -7.94
N VAL A 158 -6.42 12.87 -8.32
CA VAL A 158 -6.70 12.10 -9.54
C VAL A 158 -7.18 13.03 -10.66
N GLY A 159 -6.30 13.39 -11.59
CA GLY A 159 -6.67 14.06 -12.83
C GLY A 159 -6.97 13.05 -13.96
N ASP A 160 -7.42 13.58 -15.11
CA ASP A 160 -7.77 12.77 -16.29
C ASP A 160 -6.65 11.80 -16.71
N ILE A 161 -5.40 12.25 -16.68
CA ILE A 161 -4.24 11.43 -17.06
C ILE A 161 -4.10 10.23 -16.11
N VAL A 162 -4.23 10.44 -14.81
CA VAL A 162 -4.11 9.38 -13.79
C VAL A 162 -5.28 8.40 -13.91
N ALA A 163 -6.49 8.90 -14.13
CA ALA A 163 -7.69 8.07 -14.32
C ALA A 163 -7.54 7.15 -15.54
N LEU A 164 -7.05 7.68 -16.68
CA LEU A 164 -6.76 6.91 -17.89
C LEU A 164 -5.64 5.90 -17.65
N GLN A 165 -4.54 6.29 -17.00
CA GLN A 165 -3.44 5.39 -16.70
C GLN A 165 -3.86 4.23 -15.76
N LEU A 166 -4.73 4.48 -14.79
CA LEU A 166 -5.31 3.44 -13.94
C LEU A 166 -6.15 2.49 -14.79
N ARG A 167 -7.13 3.01 -15.53
CA ARG A 167 -8.01 2.20 -16.37
C ARG A 167 -7.21 1.30 -17.33
N ASP A 168 -6.36 1.91 -18.13
CA ASP A 168 -5.61 1.21 -19.17
C ASP A 168 -4.56 0.27 -18.57
N GLY A 169 -3.91 0.69 -17.48
CA GLY A 169 -2.94 -0.12 -16.77
C GLY A 169 -3.53 -1.37 -16.12
N ILE A 170 -4.72 -1.28 -15.54
CA ILE A 170 -5.46 -2.43 -14.98
C ILE A 170 -6.00 -3.32 -16.09
N ASN A 171 -6.58 -2.74 -17.14
CA ASN A 171 -7.09 -3.51 -18.29
C ASN A 171 -6.01 -4.36 -18.94
N LEU A 172 -4.86 -3.76 -19.24
CA LEU A 172 -3.71 -4.45 -19.82
C LEU A 172 -3.22 -5.63 -18.99
N ARG A 173 -3.36 -5.54 -17.67
CA ARG A 173 -2.92 -6.56 -16.70
C ARG A 173 -4.06 -7.40 -16.12
N SER A 174 -5.27 -7.27 -16.64
CA SER A 174 -6.48 -7.86 -16.04
C SER A 174 -6.36 -9.37 -15.82
N GLN A 175 -5.83 -10.10 -16.79
CA GLN A 175 -5.59 -11.54 -16.67
C GLN A 175 -4.56 -11.87 -15.58
N ALA A 176 -3.43 -11.17 -15.57
CA ALA A 176 -2.37 -11.36 -14.57
C ALA A 176 -2.85 -10.99 -13.16
N ILE A 177 -3.64 -9.92 -13.04
CA ILE A 177 -4.27 -9.51 -11.77
C ILE A 177 -5.26 -10.57 -11.32
N GLY A 178 -6.09 -11.10 -12.21
CA GLY A 178 -7.04 -12.18 -11.90
C GLY A 178 -6.33 -13.44 -11.38
N ALA A 179 -5.26 -13.87 -12.06
CA ALA A 179 -4.43 -14.99 -11.60
C ALA A 179 -3.80 -14.72 -10.22
N LEU A 180 -3.30 -13.50 -10.00
CA LEU A 180 -2.69 -13.11 -8.73
C LEU A 180 -3.70 -13.10 -7.58
N LEU A 181 -4.91 -12.60 -7.81
CA LEU A 181 -5.98 -12.55 -6.81
C LEU A 181 -6.46 -13.93 -6.36
N SER A 182 -6.26 -15.00 -7.14
CA SER A 182 -6.58 -16.37 -6.71
C SER A 182 -5.68 -16.89 -5.58
N HIS A 183 -4.52 -16.26 -5.38
CA HIS A 183 -3.55 -16.62 -4.34
C HIS A 183 -3.55 -15.67 -3.14
N LEU A 184 -4.29 -14.56 -3.21
CA LEU A 184 -4.22 -13.47 -2.24
C LEU A 184 -5.55 -13.23 -1.52
N THR A 185 -5.46 -12.85 -0.26
CA THR A 185 -6.56 -12.29 0.52
C THR A 185 -6.36 -10.78 0.60
N ILE A 186 -7.17 -10.02 -0.15
CA ILE A 186 -7.10 -8.56 -0.14
C ILE A 186 -8.12 -8.01 0.84
N GLN A 187 -7.62 -7.34 1.86
CA GLN A 187 -8.43 -6.65 2.87
C GLN A 187 -8.84 -5.28 2.33
N ALA A 188 -10.12 -4.92 2.54
CA ALA A 188 -10.59 -3.58 2.23
C ALA A 188 -9.82 -2.55 3.07
N GLU A 189 -9.62 -1.35 2.50
CA GLU A 189 -9.14 -0.24 3.30
C GLU A 189 -10.22 0.16 4.30
N GLN A 190 -9.79 0.36 5.52
CA GLN A 190 -10.63 1.07 6.46
C GLN A 190 -10.48 2.56 6.10
N GLU A 191 -11.59 3.24 5.82
CA GLU A 191 -11.58 4.70 5.83
C GLU A 191 -10.89 5.13 7.13
N GLN A 192 -9.95 6.06 7.02
CA GLN A 192 -9.48 6.74 8.23
C GLN A 192 -10.76 7.32 8.81
N THR A 193 -11.26 6.68 9.85
CA THR A 193 -12.48 7.17 10.49
C THR A 193 -12.16 8.59 10.93
N ASP A 194 -12.93 9.56 10.40
CA ASP A 194 -13.02 10.91 11.01
C ASP A 194 -13.54 10.80 12.46
N GLN A 195 -13.43 9.63 13.05
CA GLN A 195 -13.83 9.25 14.39
C GLN A 195 -12.63 8.64 15.10
N GLY A 196 -12.07 9.36 15.99
CA GLY A 196 -10.96 8.92 16.82
C GLY A 196 -10.42 10.09 17.64
N PRO A 197 -9.64 9.80 18.69
CA PRO A 197 -9.09 10.82 19.58
C PRO A 197 -8.11 11.77 18.86
N PHE A 198 -7.55 11.34 17.73
CA PHE A 198 -6.50 12.07 17.03
C PHE A 198 -6.93 12.67 15.69
N VAL A 199 -8.25 12.77 15.45
CA VAL A 199 -8.80 13.40 14.24
C VAL A 199 -8.31 14.85 14.11
N GLY A 200 -7.82 15.20 12.92
CA GLY A 200 -7.24 16.52 12.62
C GLY A 200 -5.83 16.75 13.16
N MET A 201 -5.25 15.79 13.91
CA MET A 201 -3.90 15.92 14.45
C MET A 201 -2.87 15.27 13.51
N THR A 202 -1.69 15.89 13.43
CA THR A 202 -0.53 15.37 12.69
C THR A 202 0.55 14.90 13.66
N PHE A 203 1.08 13.71 13.41
CA PHE A 203 2.07 13.06 14.27
C PHE A 203 3.37 12.76 13.53
N CYS A 204 4.49 12.91 14.22
CA CYS A 204 5.78 12.36 13.78
C CYS A 204 6.31 11.44 14.87
N VAL A 205 6.90 10.29 14.49
CA VAL A 205 7.44 9.31 15.44
C VAL A 205 8.96 9.23 15.28
N THR A 206 9.71 9.31 16.39
CA THR A 206 11.17 9.29 16.40
C THR A 206 11.73 8.57 17.62
N GLY A 207 13.01 8.24 17.59
CA GLY A 207 13.69 7.56 18.70
C GLY A 207 13.48 6.05 18.73
N THR A 208 14.00 5.42 19.78
CA THR A 208 13.81 4.00 20.10
C THR A 208 12.59 3.86 21.00
N LEU A 209 11.64 3.04 20.59
CA LEU A 209 10.37 2.81 21.25
C LEU A 209 10.31 1.35 21.74
N SER A 210 9.42 1.03 22.67
CA SER A 210 9.23 -0.33 23.18
C SER A 210 8.67 -1.28 22.13
N GLU A 211 7.91 -0.74 21.18
CA GLU A 211 7.37 -1.48 20.02
C GLU A 211 7.90 -0.92 18.69
N PRO A 212 7.82 -1.69 17.60
CA PRO A 212 8.25 -1.24 16.28
C PRO A 212 7.56 0.07 15.88
N ARG A 213 8.33 1.01 15.32
CA ARG A 213 7.80 2.32 14.89
C ARG A 213 6.57 2.23 13.99
N LYS A 214 6.50 1.19 13.11
CA LYS A 214 5.33 0.92 12.26
C LYS A 214 4.07 0.62 13.09
N SER A 215 4.20 -0.03 14.26
CA SER A 215 3.08 -0.32 15.16
C SER A 215 2.47 0.96 15.73
N ILE A 216 3.30 1.85 16.29
CA ILE A 216 2.86 3.16 16.79
C ILE A 216 2.17 3.97 15.68
N GLN A 217 2.76 4.00 14.48
CA GLN A 217 2.18 4.70 13.34
C GLN A 217 0.80 4.14 12.93
N SER A 218 0.64 2.81 12.98
CA SER A 218 -0.65 2.17 12.70
C SER A 218 -1.71 2.53 13.74
N ARG A 219 -1.33 2.58 15.03
CA ARG A 219 -2.23 2.97 16.13
C ARG A 219 -2.65 4.44 16.03
N ILE A 220 -1.73 5.35 15.66
CA ILE A 220 -2.05 6.75 15.38
C ILE A 220 -3.10 6.85 14.26
N LYS A 221 -2.89 6.13 13.16
CA LYS A 221 -3.83 6.13 12.03
C LYS A 221 -5.19 5.53 12.40
N ALA A 222 -5.21 4.44 13.14
CA ALA A 222 -6.45 3.82 13.63
C ALA A 222 -7.25 4.75 14.55
N ALA A 223 -6.56 5.67 15.24
CA ALA A 223 -7.16 6.71 16.09
C ALA A 223 -7.52 8.00 15.32
N GLY A 224 -7.48 8.00 13.97
CA GLY A 224 -7.82 9.15 13.12
C GLY A 224 -6.69 10.15 12.90
N GLY A 225 -5.48 9.91 13.44
CA GLY A 225 -4.33 10.81 13.30
C GLY A 225 -3.55 10.63 11.98
N LYS A 226 -2.99 11.72 11.46
CA LYS A 226 -2.12 11.71 10.27
C LYS A 226 -0.65 11.57 10.67
N VAL A 227 0.07 10.62 10.07
CA VAL A 227 1.51 10.40 10.34
C VAL A 227 2.35 11.05 9.25
N VAL A 228 3.34 11.87 9.65
CA VAL A 228 4.29 12.53 8.75
C VAL A 228 5.74 12.13 9.08
N GLY A 229 6.62 12.20 8.09
CA GLY A 229 8.03 11.77 8.23
C GLY A 229 8.97 12.81 8.83
N SER A 230 8.56 14.09 8.87
CA SER A 230 9.41 15.20 9.28
C SER A 230 8.72 16.14 10.26
N VAL A 231 9.52 16.86 11.06
CA VAL A 231 9.03 17.87 12.00
C VAL A 231 8.94 19.22 11.28
N SER A 232 7.78 19.85 11.36
CA SER A 232 7.48 21.20 10.84
C SER A 232 6.60 21.96 11.83
N GLY A 233 6.40 23.27 11.61
CA GLY A 233 5.53 24.11 12.45
C GLY A 233 4.05 23.67 12.47
N ASN A 234 3.62 22.87 11.47
CA ASN A 234 2.25 22.34 11.39
C ASN A 234 2.11 20.96 12.05
N LEU A 235 3.17 20.44 12.70
CA LEU A 235 3.11 19.19 13.41
C LEU A 235 2.37 19.37 14.74
N SER A 236 1.33 18.57 14.98
CA SER A 236 0.58 18.64 16.24
C SER A 236 1.37 18.00 17.38
N VAL A 237 1.93 16.79 17.14
CA VAL A 237 2.63 16.03 18.19
C VAL A 237 3.84 15.30 17.62
N LEU A 238 4.95 15.35 18.35
CA LEU A 238 6.09 14.47 18.17
C LEU A 238 6.03 13.37 19.23
N VAL A 239 5.87 12.11 18.83
CA VAL A 239 6.04 10.93 19.71
C VAL A 239 7.52 10.59 19.72
N ALA A 240 8.16 10.76 20.88
CA ALA A 240 9.59 10.62 21.06
C ALA A 240 9.91 9.48 22.05
N GLY A 241 10.58 8.44 21.54
CA GLY A 241 11.23 7.42 22.36
C GLY A 241 12.64 7.81 22.78
N GLU A 242 13.40 6.86 23.31
CA GLU A 242 14.80 7.08 23.66
C GLU A 242 15.64 7.47 22.44
N ASN A 243 16.65 8.32 22.64
CA ASN A 243 17.56 8.77 21.60
C ASN A 243 16.88 9.43 20.38
N ALA A 244 15.87 10.24 20.61
CA ALA A 244 15.06 10.91 19.57
C ALA A 244 15.84 11.89 18.67
N GLY A 245 17.06 12.29 19.06
CA GLY A 245 18.02 13.00 18.24
C GLY A 245 17.56 14.36 17.71
N SER A 246 17.94 14.69 16.47
CA SER A 246 17.71 16.01 15.86
C SER A 246 16.23 16.37 15.67
N LYS A 247 15.34 15.39 15.59
CA LYS A 247 13.90 15.66 15.47
C LYS A 247 13.29 16.21 16.76
N LEU A 248 13.78 15.76 17.92
CA LEU A 248 13.36 16.26 19.23
C LEU A 248 13.78 17.74 19.37
N ALA A 249 15.07 18.04 19.16
CA ALA A 249 15.58 19.41 19.22
C ALA A 249 14.84 20.36 18.26
N LYS A 250 14.47 19.85 17.06
CA LYS A 250 13.70 20.63 16.09
C LYS A 250 12.26 20.88 16.56
N ALA A 251 11.61 19.88 17.16
CA ALA A 251 10.25 20.02 17.71
C ALA A 251 10.22 21.05 18.84
N GLU A 252 11.17 20.99 19.76
CA GLU A 252 11.34 21.96 20.84
C GLU A 252 11.56 23.38 20.31
N SER A 253 12.42 23.56 19.30
CA SER A 253 12.69 24.87 18.69
C SER A 253 11.47 25.47 17.98
N LEU A 254 10.53 24.62 17.52
CA LEU A 254 9.31 25.04 16.85
C LEU A 254 8.09 25.11 17.78
N GLY A 255 8.25 24.80 19.08
CA GLY A 255 7.16 24.78 20.06
C GLY A 255 6.15 23.68 19.82
N VAL A 256 6.53 22.58 19.13
CA VAL A 256 5.68 21.42 18.86
C VAL A 256 5.55 20.60 20.15
N THR A 257 4.33 20.15 20.45
CA THR A 257 4.06 19.26 21.59
C THR A 257 4.84 17.96 21.46
N VAL A 258 5.53 17.55 22.53
CA VAL A 258 6.28 16.28 22.57
C VAL A 258 5.63 15.34 23.56
N TRP A 259 5.28 14.12 23.10
CA TRP A 259 4.80 13.04 23.93
C TRP A 259 5.85 11.94 24.06
N SER A 260 5.99 11.40 25.28
CA SER A 260 6.65 10.12 25.47
C SER A 260 5.75 8.99 24.96
N GLU A 261 6.30 7.80 24.81
CA GLU A 261 5.52 6.61 24.46
C GLU A 261 4.42 6.32 25.49
N ASP A 262 4.71 6.49 26.77
CA ASP A 262 3.74 6.29 27.85
C ASP A 262 2.60 7.30 27.77
N LEU A 263 2.91 8.58 27.53
CA LEU A 263 1.89 9.61 27.39
C LEU A 263 1.03 9.37 26.13
N PHE A 264 1.63 8.93 25.02
CA PHE A 264 0.90 8.53 23.83
C PHE A 264 -0.09 7.39 24.14
N ASN A 265 0.36 6.37 24.86
CA ASN A 265 -0.49 5.25 25.27
C ASN A 265 -1.64 5.69 26.17
N GLN A 266 -1.36 6.58 27.12
CA GLN A 266 -2.37 7.15 28.03
C GLN A 266 -3.42 7.96 27.27
N GLN A 267 -3.02 8.87 26.40
CA GLN A 267 -3.93 9.69 25.60
C GLN A 267 -4.82 8.85 24.68
N LEU A 268 -4.30 7.74 24.16
CA LEU A 268 -5.08 6.81 23.35
C LEU A 268 -6.15 6.09 24.16
N LEU A 269 -5.89 5.78 25.44
CA LEU A 269 -6.82 5.10 26.34
C LEU A 269 -7.86 6.05 26.94
N ASP A 270 -7.46 7.22 27.40
CA ASP A 270 -8.34 8.17 28.11
C ASP A 270 -9.51 8.63 27.23
N GLU A 271 -9.27 8.86 25.94
CA GLU A 271 -10.30 9.27 25.01
C GLU A 271 -11.16 8.11 24.46
N THR A 272 -10.69 6.87 24.50
CA THR A 272 -11.52 5.69 24.21
C THR A 272 -12.56 5.46 25.31
N VAL A 273 -12.18 5.67 26.57
CA VAL A 273 -13.07 5.54 27.73
C VAL A 273 -14.12 6.66 27.80
N ALA A 274 -13.75 7.88 27.38
CA ALA A 274 -14.68 9.02 27.35
C ALA A 274 -15.82 8.84 26.34
N LYS A 275 -15.59 8.12 25.23
CA LYS A 275 -16.61 7.82 24.22
C LYS A 275 -17.54 6.68 24.59
N GLU A 276 -17.05 5.66 25.29
CA GLU A 276 -17.89 4.56 25.78
C GLU A 276 -18.86 5.01 26.90
N SER A 277 -18.51 6.07 27.64
CA SER A 277 -19.38 6.64 28.69
C SER A 277 -20.48 7.55 28.15
N THR A 278 -20.35 8.12 26.94
CA THR A 278 -21.37 8.96 26.31
C THR A 278 -22.41 8.16 25.51
N ASP A 279 -22.08 6.93 25.08
CA ASP A 279 -23.03 6.08 24.32
C ASP A 279 -23.99 5.27 25.25
N LYS A 280 -23.73 5.24 26.57
CA LYS A 280 -24.63 4.59 27.55
C LYS A 280 -25.67 5.52 28.16
N GLY A 281 -25.76 6.78 27.74
CA GLY A 281 -26.61 7.82 28.34
C GLY A 281 -27.92 8.12 27.63
N SER A 282 -28.29 7.43 26.54
CA SER A 282 -29.49 7.75 25.78
C SER A 282 -30.42 6.57 25.50
N SER A 283 -30.80 5.85 26.54
CA SER A 283 -31.94 4.91 26.45
C SER A 283 -32.65 4.75 27.77
N GLU A 284 -33.34 5.82 28.19
CA GLU A 284 -34.50 5.73 29.10
C GLU A 284 -35.33 7.00 28.91
N GLN A 285 -36.27 6.94 27.97
CA GLN A 285 -37.43 7.80 28.00
C GLN A 285 -38.53 7.06 28.79
N PRO A 286 -39.09 7.63 29.86
CA PRO A 286 -40.26 7.05 30.51
C PRO A 286 -41.46 7.27 29.61
N THR A 287 -42.11 6.19 29.21
CA THR A 287 -43.44 6.18 28.58
C THR A 287 -44.49 6.72 29.54
N LEU A 288 -45.09 7.81 29.17
CA LEU A 288 -46.32 8.37 29.78
C LEU A 288 -47.53 7.61 29.22
N PHE A 289 -47.99 6.60 29.93
CA PHE A 289 -49.31 6.03 29.83
C PHE A 289 -49.92 6.05 31.23
N ASP A 290 -50.93 6.71 31.47
CA ASP A 290 -52.35 6.52 31.49
C ASP A 290 -53.05 7.53 32.40
N TYR A 291 -53.93 8.34 31.90
CA TYR A 291 -55.09 8.79 32.63
C TYR A 291 -56.20 9.17 31.60
N SER A 292 -57.03 8.18 31.29
CA SER A 292 -58.37 8.45 30.84
C SER A 292 -59.28 7.36 31.44
N ASN A 293 -59.95 7.75 32.49
CA ASN A 293 -61.34 7.32 32.71
C ASN A 293 -61.95 8.10 33.88
N LYS A 294 -62.71 9.05 33.59
CA LYS A 294 -64.14 9.22 33.83
C LYS A 294 -64.64 10.48 33.19
#